data_a3d5e5e1859e15f6efe325a7b46e14a7
#
_entry.id   a3d5e5e1859e15f6efe325a7b46e14a7
#
_cell.length_a   1.000
_cell.length_b   1.000
_cell.length_c   1.000
_cell.angle_alpha   90.00
_cell.angle_beta   90.00
_cell.angle_gamma   90.00
#
_symmetry.space_group_name_H-M   'P 1'
#
loop_
_entity.id
_entity.type
_entity.pdbx_description
1 polymer ?
#
loop_
_entity_poly.entity_id
_entity_poly.type
_entity_poly.pdbx_seq_one_letter_code
_entity_poly.pdbx_strand_id
1 'polypeptide(L)'
;RSTAIGQQALYNQNPSSAADMLNTAVGYQSGLAITTGTENTVMGGEALDACTVGNGNVAIGVQALTTDVNGSRSTAVGTTALKIQEASGSTSNNYYNVGFGYGAGHDLTTGYYNTCIGSQSADVLATGNQNVYVGYDSTASSSSVSGEIAIGYSVSGLGAGYIGIGNNTNGRVYNQFTANATWTHTSDERMKKDIQTNTDCGLDFINDLRTVTYKWKAPSEHPEEFVSYNADETEAAHTEKMYGFIAQEVKAAMDTHNITDFAGWHSIESQGGQQGISYEMFVMPLVKAVQELSAKVDALETENTAIKARLDALEAG
;
A
#
# COMPACT_ATOMS: atom_id res chain seq x y z
N ARG A 1 1.89 -41.94 10.85
CA ARG A 1 0.71 -41.55 10.07
C ARG A 1 1.14 -40.53 9.03
N SER A 2 1.20 -40.94 7.76
CA SER A 2 1.47 -40.02 6.60
C SER A 2 0.66 -40.51 5.42
N THR A 3 0.40 -39.61 4.47
CA THR A 3 -0.24 -39.92 3.19
C THR A 3 0.73 -39.64 2.06
N ALA A 4 1.00 -40.61 1.19
CA ALA A 4 1.86 -40.47 0.03
C ALA A 4 1.12 -40.99 -1.22
N ILE A 5 0.95 -40.13 -2.23
CA ILE A 5 0.29 -40.49 -3.51
C ILE A 5 1.17 -39.96 -4.64
N GLY A 6 1.71 -40.85 -5.43
CA GLY A 6 2.57 -40.53 -6.56
C GLY A 6 3.91 -41.28 -6.54
N GLN A 7 4.60 -41.30 -7.68
CA GLN A 7 5.92 -41.94 -7.78
C GLN A 7 6.91 -41.21 -6.92
N GLN A 8 7.54 -41.93 -5.96
CA GLN A 8 8.56 -41.43 -5.02
C GLN A 8 8.05 -40.34 -4.06
N ALA A 9 6.74 -40.19 -3.83
CA ALA A 9 6.23 -39.33 -2.77
C ALA A 9 6.69 -39.84 -1.40
N LEU A 10 7.28 -38.99 -0.56
CA LEU A 10 7.86 -39.31 0.77
C LEU A 10 8.82 -40.53 0.76
N TYR A 11 9.57 -40.70 -0.35
CA TYR A 11 10.37 -41.93 -0.57
C TYR A 11 11.41 -42.18 0.54
N ASN A 12 12.06 -41.13 1.05
CA ASN A 12 13.10 -41.22 2.06
C ASN A 12 12.56 -41.07 3.51
N GLN A 13 11.23 -40.96 3.70
CA GLN A 13 10.68 -40.80 5.06
C GLN A 13 11.03 -42.01 5.93
N ASN A 14 11.83 -41.75 6.93
CA ASN A 14 12.33 -42.79 7.85
C ASN A 14 12.35 -42.27 9.30
N PRO A 15 11.23 -42.36 10.02
CA PRO A 15 11.19 -41.96 11.42
C PRO A 15 12.08 -42.89 12.25
N SER A 16 12.95 -42.29 13.09
CA SER A 16 13.85 -43.03 13.99
C SER A 16 13.12 -43.73 15.18
N SER A 17 11.82 -43.49 15.33
CA SER A 17 10.93 -44.07 16.33
C SER A 17 9.51 -44.17 15.75
N ALA A 18 8.60 -44.83 16.48
CA ALA A 18 7.17 -44.93 16.11
C ALA A 18 6.42 -43.60 16.26
N ALA A 19 6.98 -42.54 15.67
CA ALA A 19 6.39 -41.18 15.71
C ALA A 19 5.35 -40.98 14.60
N ASP A 20 4.32 -40.25 14.92
CA ASP A 20 3.35 -39.75 13.89
C ASP A 20 3.99 -38.59 13.14
N MET A 21 4.37 -38.81 11.88
CA MET A 21 5.03 -37.80 11.08
C MET A 21 4.05 -36.75 10.51
N LEU A 22 2.78 -37.17 10.31
CA LEU A 22 1.68 -36.30 9.85
C LEU A 22 1.95 -35.56 8.53
N ASN A 23 2.81 -36.11 7.68
CA ASN A 23 3.08 -35.54 6.37
C ASN A 23 2.00 -36.00 5.37
N THR A 24 1.58 -35.09 4.50
CA THR A 24 0.74 -35.39 3.34
C THR A 24 1.49 -34.98 2.08
N ALA A 25 1.76 -35.90 1.16
CA ALA A 25 2.45 -35.65 -0.09
C ALA A 25 1.70 -36.24 -1.28
N VAL A 26 1.42 -35.44 -2.28
CA VAL A 26 0.72 -35.82 -3.52
C VAL A 26 1.47 -35.27 -4.73
N GLY A 27 2.01 -36.15 -5.55
CA GLY A 27 2.73 -35.78 -6.79
C GLY A 27 4.02 -36.56 -6.99
N TYR A 28 4.62 -36.43 -8.17
CA TYR A 28 5.92 -37.00 -8.48
C TYR A 28 6.99 -36.34 -7.61
N GLN A 29 7.75 -37.16 -6.86
CA GLN A 29 8.83 -36.73 -5.95
C GLN A 29 8.43 -35.69 -4.89
N SER A 30 7.15 -35.55 -4.60
CA SER A 30 6.68 -34.63 -3.54
C SER A 30 7.24 -35.03 -2.18
N GLY A 31 7.99 -34.16 -1.52
CA GLY A 31 8.66 -34.42 -0.24
C GLY A 31 9.67 -35.56 -0.30
N LEU A 32 10.34 -35.77 -1.44
CA LEU A 32 11.23 -36.91 -1.71
C LEU A 32 12.28 -37.13 -0.62
N ALA A 33 12.98 -36.07 -0.19
CA ALA A 33 14.09 -36.16 0.76
C ALA A 33 13.66 -36.13 2.22
N ILE A 34 12.38 -35.93 2.54
CA ILE A 34 11.91 -35.86 3.94
C ILE A 34 12.29 -37.14 4.68
N THR A 35 13.11 -37.01 5.73
CA THR A 35 13.51 -38.12 6.61
C THR A 35 12.74 -38.08 7.93
N THR A 36 13.01 -37.07 8.76
CA THR A 36 12.40 -36.91 10.10
C THR A 36 11.51 -35.67 10.21
N GLY A 37 11.37 -34.87 9.13
CA GLY A 37 10.46 -33.72 9.08
C GLY A 37 8.98 -34.12 9.26
N THR A 38 8.21 -33.31 9.98
CA THR A 38 6.83 -33.60 10.38
C THR A 38 5.86 -32.50 9.93
N GLU A 39 4.57 -32.85 9.87
CA GLU A 39 3.48 -31.88 9.67
C GLU A 39 3.56 -31.09 8.36
N ASN A 40 4.20 -31.63 7.32
CA ASN A 40 4.29 -30.96 6.04
C ASN A 40 3.11 -31.36 5.12
N THR A 41 2.54 -30.38 4.44
CA THR A 41 1.54 -30.57 3.39
C THR A 41 2.17 -30.24 2.03
N VAL A 42 2.33 -31.25 1.18
CA VAL A 42 3.09 -31.15 -0.07
C VAL A 42 2.22 -31.63 -1.23
N MET A 43 1.99 -30.77 -2.23
CA MET A 43 1.21 -31.14 -3.40
C MET A 43 1.81 -30.53 -4.68
N GLY A 44 2.28 -31.36 -5.59
CA GLY A 44 2.88 -30.96 -6.87
C GLY A 44 4.14 -31.76 -7.16
N GLY A 45 4.54 -31.78 -8.44
CA GLY A 45 5.78 -32.40 -8.84
C GLY A 45 6.99 -31.67 -8.26
N GLU A 46 7.90 -32.38 -7.62
CA GLU A 46 9.13 -31.84 -7.03
C GLU A 46 8.87 -30.72 -5.98
N ALA A 47 7.68 -30.70 -5.38
CA ALA A 47 7.41 -29.79 -4.29
C ALA A 47 8.13 -30.26 -3.02
N LEU A 48 8.84 -29.38 -2.31
CA LEU A 48 9.58 -29.65 -1.07
C LEU A 48 10.47 -30.89 -1.15
N ASP A 49 11.03 -31.18 -2.34
CA ASP A 49 11.72 -32.44 -2.61
C ASP A 49 13.12 -32.54 -2.00
N ALA A 50 13.77 -31.40 -1.68
CA ALA A 50 15.08 -31.37 -1.00
C ALA A 50 14.96 -31.37 0.53
N CYS A 51 13.80 -31.13 1.11
CA CYS A 51 13.62 -30.97 2.56
C CYS A 51 13.88 -32.27 3.31
N THR A 52 14.70 -32.23 4.36
CA THR A 52 15.05 -33.40 5.15
C THR A 52 14.42 -33.43 6.55
N VAL A 53 14.56 -32.36 7.32
CA VAL A 53 14.15 -32.27 8.72
C VAL A 53 13.16 -31.11 8.98
N GLY A 54 12.79 -30.34 7.96
CA GLY A 54 11.87 -29.20 8.07
C GLY A 54 10.45 -29.62 8.47
N ASN A 55 9.80 -28.81 9.28
CA ASN A 55 8.50 -29.10 9.87
C ASN A 55 7.45 -28.02 9.55
N GLY A 56 6.18 -28.44 9.42
CA GLY A 56 5.06 -27.50 9.33
C GLY A 56 5.06 -26.65 8.07
N ASN A 57 5.61 -27.15 6.96
CA ASN A 57 5.60 -26.44 5.68
C ASN A 57 4.35 -26.79 4.87
N VAL A 58 3.85 -25.80 4.13
CA VAL A 58 2.85 -25.99 3.09
C VAL A 58 3.51 -25.68 1.74
N ALA A 59 3.66 -26.68 0.87
CA ALA A 59 4.22 -26.55 -0.48
C ALA A 59 3.23 -27.08 -1.51
N ILE A 60 2.51 -26.20 -2.18
CA ILE A 60 1.49 -26.55 -3.17
C ILE A 60 1.84 -25.89 -4.52
N GLY A 61 2.18 -26.69 -5.49
CA GLY A 61 2.60 -26.27 -6.82
C GLY A 61 3.87 -26.99 -7.28
N VAL A 62 4.10 -27.04 -8.60
CA VAL A 62 5.32 -27.65 -9.14
C VAL A 62 6.53 -26.84 -8.66
N GLN A 63 7.51 -27.53 -8.05
CA GLN A 63 8.73 -26.92 -7.48
C GLN A 63 8.50 -25.83 -6.43
N ALA A 64 7.38 -25.83 -5.70
CA ALA A 64 7.23 -24.99 -4.54
C ALA A 64 8.19 -25.44 -3.43
N LEU A 65 9.01 -24.53 -2.85
CA LEU A 65 10.03 -24.85 -1.82
C LEU A 65 11.03 -25.95 -2.22
N THR A 66 11.35 -26.09 -3.51
CA THR A 66 12.12 -27.24 -4.00
C THR A 66 13.55 -27.29 -3.46
N THR A 67 14.21 -26.16 -3.17
CA THR A 67 15.61 -26.18 -2.67
C THR A 67 15.71 -26.11 -1.13
N ASP A 68 14.62 -25.98 -0.42
CA ASP A 68 14.64 -25.82 1.03
C ASP A 68 14.97 -27.12 1.74
N VAL A 69 16.20 -27.22 2.26
CA VAL A 69 16.70 -28.44 2.87
C VAL A 69 16.22 -28.63 4.32
N ASN A 70 16.18 -27.57 5.13
CA ASN A 70 15.91 -27.64 6.57
C ASN A 70 14.92 -26.57 7.07
N GLY A 71 14.32 -25.78 6.19
CA GLY A 71 13.38 -24.74 6.54
C GLY A 71 12.07 -25.28 7.10
N SER A 72 11.48 -24.52 7.99
CA SER A 72 10.23 -24.86 8.65
C SER A 72 9.25 -23.69 8.63
N ARG A 73 7.94 -24.04 8.69
CA ARG A 73 6.85 -23.07 8.88
C ARG A 73 6.71 -22.04 7.78
N SER A 74 7.11 -22.42 6.56
CA SER A 74 6.86 -21.61 5.36
C SER A 74 5.62 -22.11 4.62
N THR A 75 4.90 -21.18 3.99
CA THR A 75 3.74 -21.47 3.14
C THR A 75 4.03 -21.03 1.72
N ALA A 76 4.17 -21.96 0.80
CA ALA A 76 4.36 -21.73 -0.63
C ALA A 76 3.19 -22.31 -1.42
N VAL A 77 2.40 -21.46 -2.08
CA VAL A 77 1.28 -21.88 -2.90
C VAL A 77 1.41 -21.25 -4.29
N GLY A 78 1.74 -22.03 -5.27
CA GLY A 78 1.98 -21.63 -6.66
C GLY A 78 3.21 -22.32 -7.23
N THR A 79 3.24 -22.51 -8.54
CA THR A 79 4.43 -23.02 -9.23
C THR A 79 5.62 -22.11 -8.92
N THR A 80 6.72 -22.71 -8.49
CA THR A 80 7.98 -22.04 -8.10
C THR A 80 7.87 -20.98 -7.00
N ALA A 81 6.79 -21.00 -6.18
CA ALA A 81 6.70 -20.14 -5.01
C ALA A 81 7.80 -20.51 -4.00
N LEU A 82 8.52 -19.53 -3.47
CA LEU A 82 9.66 -19.67 -2.55
C LEU A 82 10.69 -20.71 -3.04
N LYS A 83 10.90 -20.78 -4.37
CA LYS A 83 11.63 -21.87 -5.01
C LYS A 83 13.03 -22.06 -4.46
N ILE A 84 13.79 -20.96 -4.31
CA ILE A 84 15.19 -21.02 -3.90
C ILE A 84 15.42 -20.68 -2.43
N GLN A 85 14.36 -20.70 -1.60
CA GLN A 85 14.53 -20.62 -0.16
C GLN A 85 15.46 -21.75 0.30
N GLU A 86 16.53 -21.39 1.00
CA GLU A 86 17.54 -22.34 1.42
C GLU A 86 17.91 -22.11 2.89
N ALA A 87 17.52 -23.03 3.73
CA ALA A 87 17.99 -23.09 5.09
C ALA A 87 19.38 -23.73 5.13
N SER A 88 20.43 -22.93 5.27
CA SER A 88 21.77 -23.44 5.46
C SER A 88 21.98 -23.86 6.91
N GLY A 89 22.39 -25.12 7.12
CA GLY A 89 22.70 -25.67 8.45
C GLY A 89 22.13 -27.06 8.68
N SER A 90 22.50 -27.69 9.80
CA SER A 90 22.08 -29.05 10.17
C SER A 90 20.83 -29.10 11.07
N THR A 91 20.22 -27.97 11.37
CA THR A 91 19.05 -27.86 12.26
C THR A 91 17.91 -27.18 11.54
N SER A 92 16.66 -27.57 11.87
CA SER A 92 15.45 -26.94 11.37
C SER A 92 15.43 -25.44 11.72
N ASN A 93 15.35 -24.58 10.71
CA ASN A 93 15.24 -23.13 10.85
C ASN A 93 13.81 -22.67 10.55
N ASN A 94 13.26 -21.84 11.41
CA ASN A 94 11.92 -21.28 11.22
C ASN A 94 11.99 -20.02 10.36
N TYR A 95 11.51 -20.10 9.12
CA TYR A 95 11.52 -18.95 8.18
C TYR A 95 10.23 -18.15 8.23
N TYR A 96 9.09 -18.81 8.47
CA TYR A 96 7.78 -18.15 8.49
C TYR A 96 7.50 -17.26 7.23
N ASN A 97 8.01 -17.66 6.08
CA ASN A 97 7.72 -16.96 4.84
C ASN A 97 6.40 -17.41 4.25
N VAL A 98 5.68 -16.50 3.63
CA VAL A 98 4.46 -16.76 2.86
C VAL A 98 4.71 -16.35 1.41
N GLY A 99 4.67 -17.31 0.49
CA GLY A 99 4.68 -17.11 -0.97
C GLY A 99 3.37 -17.62 -1.56
N PHE A 100 2.50 -16.75 -2.02
CA PHE A 100 1.22 -17.12 -2.62
C PHE A 100 1.09 -16.52 -4.02
N GLY A 101 1.30 -17.31 -5.05
CA GLY A 101 1.27 -16.94 -6.46
C GLY A 101 2.40 -17.64 -7.26
N TYR A 102 2.31 -17.61 -8.58
CA TYR A 102 3.38 -18.08 -9.44
C TYR A 102 4.67 -17.28 -9.16
N GLY A 103 5.76 -17.96 -8.79
CA GLY A 103 7.04 -17.32 -8.51
C GLY A 103 7.03 -16.30 -7.36
N ALA A 104 6.04 -16.34 -6.48
CA ALA A 104 6.01 -15.44 -5.31
C ALA A 104 7.20 -15.72 -4.39
N GLY A 105 8.03 -14.70 -4.12
CA GLY A 105 9.26 -14.84 -3.35
C GLY A 105 10.29 -15.79 -3.98
N HIS A 106 10.31 -15.92 -5.31
CA HIS A 106 11.17 -16.87 -6.03
C HIS A 106 12.65 -16.75 -5.66
N ASP A 107 13.16 -15.51 -5.53
CA ASP A 107 14.58 -15.23 -5.29
C ASP A 107 14.96 -15.21 -3.80
N LEU A 108 13.98 -15.46 -2.92
CA LEU A 108 14.21 -15.46 -1.48
C LEU A 108 15.06 -16.68 -1.08
N THR A 109 16.22 -16.42 -0.48
CA THR A 109 17.17 -17.45 -0.02
C THR A 109 17.09 -17.62 1.49
N THR A 110 17.77 -16.76 2.26
CA THR A 110 17.89 -16.86 3.72
C THR A 110 17.00 -15.86 4.48
N GLY A 111 16.24 -15.03 3.77
CA GLY A 111 15.27 -14.11 4.39
C GLY A 111 14.14 -14.81 5.11
N TYR A 112 13.59 -14.21 6.18
CA TYR A 112 12.54 -14.78 7.02
C TYR A 112 11.47 -13.75 7.39
N TYR A 113 10.28 -14.22 7.80
CA TYR A 113 9.11 -13.38 8.13
C TYR A 113 8.62 -12.50 6.97
N ASN A 114 8.79 -12.95 5.72
CA ASN A 114 8.33 -12.20 4.57
C ASN A 114 6.96 -12.71 4.10
N THR A 115 6.11 -11.78 3.64
CA THR A 115 4.81 -12.05 3.03
C THR A 115 4.82 -11.60 1.58
N CYS A 116 4.75 -12.55 0.64
CA CYS A 116 4.81 -12.35 -0.80
C CYS A 116 3.52 -12.88 -1.43
N ILE A 117 2.55 -12.02 -1.75
CA ILE A 117 1.25 -12.40 -2.28
C ILE A 117 1.04 -11.78 -3.67
N GLY A 118 0.91 -12.60 -4.67
CA GLY A 118 0.77 -12.22 -6.07
C GLY A 118 1.82 -12.91 -6.95
N SER A 119 1.54 -13.07 -8.23
CA SER A 119 2.52 -13.63 -9.17
C SER A 119 3.74 -12.72 -9.23
N GLN A 120 4.95 -13.31 -9.10
CA GLN A 120 6.24 -12.61 -9.11
C GLN A 120 6.36 -11.52 -8.02
N SER A 121 5.59 -11.61 -6.93
CA SER A 121 5.73 -10.68 -5.80
C SER A 121 7.04 -10.93 -5.05
N ALA A 122 7.65 -9.87 -4.51
CA ALA A 122 8.95 -9.85 -3.85
C ALA A 122 10.12 -10.24 -4.77
N ASP A 123 10.02 -9.93 -6.05
CA ASP A 123 11.14 -10.07 -6.97
C ASP A 123 12.38 -9.31 -6.44
N VAL A 124 13.59 -9.82 -6.73
CA VAL A 124 14.88 -9.30 -6.21
C VAL A 124 15.14 -9.57 -4.71
N LEU A 125 14.13 -9.82 -3.86
CA LEU A 125 14.36 -10.05 -2.43
C LEU A 125 15.05 -11.40 -2.19
N ALA A 126 16.25 -11.38 -1.57
CA ALA A 126 17.01 -12.59 -1.30
C ALA A 126 17.22 -12.85 0.21
N THR A 127 17.77 -11.89 0.94
CA THR A 127 18.17 -12.08 2.35
C THR A 127 17.42 -11.17 3.33
N GLY A 128 16.55 -10.28 2.82
CA GLY A 128 15.79 -9.34 3.64
C GLY A 128 14.69 -10.01 4.48
N ASN A 129 14.30 -9.36 5.56
CA ASN A 129 13.38 -9.91 6.56
C ASN A 129 12.21 -8.97 6.86
N GLN A 130 11.07 -9.53 7.33
CA GLN A 130 9.94 -8.74 7.84
C GLN A 130 9.34 -7.79 6.78
N ASN A 131 9.32 -8.22 5.52
CA ASN A 131 8.77 -7.44 4.42
C ASN A 131 7.38 -7.93 4.03
N VAL A 132 6.59 -7.04 3.43
CA VAL A 132 5.26 -7.35 2.87
C VAL A 132 5.17 -6.86 1.42
N TYR A 133 4.97 -7.78 0.50
CA TYR A 133 4.76 -7.51 -0.92
C TYR A 133 3.43 -8.10 -1.35
N VAL A 134 2.49 -7.26 -1.79
CA VAL A 134 1.17 -7.70 -2.22
C VAL A 134 0.84 -7.10 -3.59
N GLY A 135 0.62 -7.95 -4.55
CA GLY A 135 0.29 -7.61 -5.93
C GLY A 135 1.19 -8.28 -6.96
N TYR A 136 0.78 -8.25 -8.22
CA TYR A 136 1.58 -8.74 -9.33
C TYR A 136 2.88 -7.92 -9.42
N ASP A 137 4.04 -8.60 -9.53
CA ASP A 137 5.35 -7.97 -9.79
C ASP A 137 5.68 -6.81 -8.82
N SER A 138 5.21 -6.92 -7.57
CA SER A 138 5.64 -6.01 -6.51
C SER A 138 7.07 -6.39 -6.10
N THR A 139 8.02 -5.44 -6.20
CA THR A 139 9.45 -5.76 -6.10
C THR A 139 10.11 -5.08 -4.91
N ALA A 140 11.15 -5.72 -4.37
CA ALA A 140 11.94 -5.16 -3.29
C ALA A 140 12.85 -4.00 -3.78
N SER A 141 13.12 -3.04 -2.92
CA SER A 141 14.08 -1.97 -3.21
C SER A 141 15.53 -2.46 -3.28
N SER A 142 15.83 -3.56 -2.61
CA SER A 142 17.10 -4.28 -2.69
C SER A 142 16.95 -5.73 -2.23
N SER A 143 17.97 -6.55 -2.54
CA SER A 143 17.97 -7.98 -2.19
C SER A 143 18.04 -8.25 -0.67
N SER A 144 18.41 -7.28 0.14
CA SER A 144 18.63 -7.43 1.58
C SER A 144 17.78 -6.48 2.45
N VAL A 145 16.82 -5.77 1.85
CA VAL A 145 15.97 -4.82 2.59
C VAL A 145 15.14 -5.54 3.64
N SER A 146 14.92 -4.89 4.79
CA SER A 146 14.08 -5.40 5.88
C SER A 146 13.10 -4.36 6.38
N GLY A 147 11.88 -4.79 6.73
CA GLY A 147 10.83 -3.89 7.22
C GLY A 147 10.24 -2.99 6.13
N GLU A 148 10.18 -3.46 4.88
CA GLU A 148 9.59 -2.75 3.75
C GLU A 148 8.18 -3.28 3.43
N ILE A 149 7.27 -2.41 3.02
CA ILE A 149 5.92 -2.77 2.58
C ILE A 149 5.67 -2.17 1.19
N ALA A 150 5.34 -3.01 0.21
CA ALA A 150 4.96 -2.58 -1.14
C ALA A 150 3.65 -3.28 -1.56
N ILE A 151 2.60 -2.51 -1.86
CA ILE A 151 1.27 -3.02 -2.18
C ILE A 151 0.78 -2.44 -3.50
N GLY A 152 0.47 -3.28 -4.45
CA GLY A 152 -0.13 -2.93 -5.73
C GLY A 152 0.55 -3.56 -6.94
N TYR A 153 0.14 -3.16 -8.14
CA TYR A 153 0.66 -3.68 -9.40
C TYR A 153 2.03 -3.09 -9.73
N SER A 154 3.06 -3.93 -9.86
CA SER A 154 4.46 -3.55 -10.19
C SER A 154 5.02 -2.43 -9.29
N VAL A 155 4.61 -2.39 -8.03
CA VAL A 155 5.11 -1.39 -7.09
C VAL A 155 6.50 -1.77 -6.63
N SER A 156 7.45 -0.87 -6.84
CA SER A 156 8.80 -1.02 -6.27
C SER A 156 8.84 -0.49 -4.85
N GLY A 157 9.50 -1.22 -3.98
CA GLY A 157 9.79 -0.79 -2.62
C GLY A 157 10.63 0.49 -2.55
N LEU A 158 10.69 1.09 -1.39
CA LEU A 158 11.34 2.40 -1.14
C LEU A 158 12.49 2.32 -0.13
N GLY A 159 12.67 1.15 0.48
CA GLY A 159 13.67 0.93 1.53
C GLY A 159 13.07 0.57 2.88
N ALA A 160 13.95 0.29 3.81
CA ALA A 160 13.57 -0.11 5.17
C ALA A 160 12.69 0.94 5.88
N GLY A 161 11.63 0.49 6.49
CA GLY A 161 10.68 1.33 7.21
C GLY A 161 9.73 2.14 6.34
N TYR A 162 9.66 1.88 5.01
CA TYR A 162 8.69 2.50 4.13
C TYR A 162 7.49 1.59 3.85
N ILE A 163 6.33 2.21 3.69
CA ILE A 163 5.17 1.63 3.03
C ILE A 163 4.88 2.40 1.74
N GLY A 164 4.73 1.68 0.63
CA GLY A 164 4.29 2.21 -0.66
C GLY A 164 3.02 1.51 -1.13
N ILE A 165 2.00 2.26 -1.55
CA ILE A 165 0.75 1.75 -2.09
C ILE A 165 0.48 2.44 -3.42
N GLY A 166 0.22 1.68 -4.49
CA GLY A 166 -0.05 2.25 -5.80
C GLY A 166 0.22 1.31 -6.95
N ASN A 167 0.67 1.87 -8.05
CA ASN A 167 1.15 1.11 -9.21
C ASN A 167 2.24 1.87 -9.96
N ASN A 168 2.99 1.15 -10.78
CA ASN A 168 4.12 1.72 -11.52
C ASN A 168 3.70 2.73 -12.62
N THR A 169 2.43 2.69 -13.04
CA THR A 169 1.90 3.53 -14.13
C THR A 169 1.35 4.87 -13.64
N ASN A 170 0.56 4.85 -12.58
CA ASN A 170 -0.20 6.00 -12.08
C ASN A 170 0.44 6.64 -10.84
N GLY A 171 1.59 6.11 -10.41
CA GLY A 171 2.28 6.57 -9.22
C GLY A 171 1.84 5.86 -7.94
N ARG A 172 2.40 6.30 -6.83
CA ARG A 172 2.18 5.71 -5.51
C ARG A 172 2.07 6.78 -4.43
N VAL A 173 1.28 6.50 -3.41
CA VAL A 173 1.37 7.18 -2.12
C VAL A 173 2.30 6.37 -1.21
N TYR A 174 3.10 7.05 -0.41
CA TYR A 174 4.03 6.38 0.49
C TYR A 174 4.24 7.15 1.78
N ASN A 175 4.63 6.43 2.79
CA ASN A 175 4.99 6.96 4.10
C ASN A 175 6.26 6.25 4.60
N GLN A 176 6.99 6.89 5.49
CA GLN A 176 8.08 6.29 6.22
C GLN A 176 7.70 6.21 7.70
N PHE A 177 7.85 5.05 8.33
CA PHE A 177 7.56 4.86 9.75
C PHE A 177 8.60 5.55 10.64
N THR A 178 8.50 6.87 10.74
CA THR A 178 9.33 7.74 11.58
C THR A 178 8.46 8.53 12.57
N ALA A 179 9.07 9.26 13.50
CA ALA A 179 8.33 10.03 14.50
C ALA A 179 7.37 11.09 13.91
N ASN A 180 7.63 11.55 12.69
CA ASN A 180 6.82 12.54 11.97
C ASN A 180 6.26 11.99 10.66
N ALA A 181 5.81 10.73 10.67
CA ALA A 181 5.29 10.06 9.49
C ALA A 181 4.04 10.76 8.93
N THR A 182 4.12 11.24 7.70
CA THR A 182 3.01 11.80 6.92
C THR A 182 2.99 11.16 5.54
N TRP A 183 1.81 11.05 4.92
CA TRP A 183 1.74 10.56 3.54
C TRP A 183 2.45 11.53 2.60
N THR A 184 3.38 11.02 1.80
CA THR A 184 4.22 11.81 0.89
C THR A 184 3.87 11.47 -0.55
N HIS A 185 3.67 12.49 -1.37
CA HIS A 185 3.52 12.38 -2.83
C HIS A 185 4.84 12.74 -3.52
N THR A 186 5.18 12.01 -4.58
CA THR A 186 6.32 12.39 -5.44
C THR A 186 6.02 13.74 -6.11
N SER A 187 6.95 14.70 -6.01
CA SER A 187 6.81 16.06 -6.54
C SER A 187 8.08 16.55 -7.25
N ASP A 188 8.83 15.64 -7.86
CA ASP A 188 10.05 15.94 -8.62
C ASP A 188 9.70 16.70 -9.92
N GLU A 189 10.39 17.79 -10.19
CA GLU A 189 10.20 18.64 -11.39
C GLU A 189 10.32 17.82 -12.68
N ARG A 190 11.23 16.85 -12.73
CA ARG A 190 11.45 16.00 -13.91
C ARG A 190 10.27 15.11 -14.28
N MET A 191 9.32 14.95 -13.39
CA MET A 191 8.07 14.19 -13.59
C MET A 191 6.89 15.08 -13.95
N LYS A 192 7.08 16.39 -14.01
CA LYS A 192 6.04 17.37 -14.28
C LYS A 192 6.26 18.03 -15.63
N LYS A 193 5.18 18.42 -16.29
CA LYS A 193 5.19 19.22 -17.53
C LYS A 193 4.29 20.44 -17.36
N ASP A 194 4.44 21.40 -18.23
CA ASP A 194 3.59 22.61 -18.30
C ASP A 194 3.55 23.37 -16.97
N ILE A 195 4.70 23.43 -16.27
CA ILE A 195 4.81 24.09 -14.97
C ILE A 195 4.64 25.59 -15.14
N GLN A 196 3.58 26.14 -14.52
CA GLN A 196 3.29 27.57 -14.52
C GLN A 196 2.99 28.05 -13.10
N THR A 197 3.11 29.38 -12.91
CA THR A 197 2.66 30.00 -11.66
C THR A 197 1.16 29.88 -11.54
N ASN A 198 0.67 29.44 -10.36
CA ASN A 198 -0.76 29.37 -10.08
C ASN A 198 -1.37 30.78 -10.08
N THR A 199 -2.34 31.01 -10.95
CA THR A 199 -3.12 32.26 -11.07
C THR A 199 -4.61 32.05 -10.82
N ASP A 200 -5.07 30.81 -10.71
CA ASP A 200 -6.49 30.46 -10.78
C ASP A 200 -7.11 30.30 -9.37
N CYS A 201 -6.40 29.61 -8.48
CA CYS A 201 -6.89 29.27 -7.15
C CYS A 201 -6.21 30.15 -6.09
N GLY A 202 -6.57 31.42 -5.99
CA GLY A 202 -6.00 32.37 -5.04
C GLY A 202 -6.99 32.83 -3.97
N LEU A 203 -6.78 34.06 -3.45
CA LEU A 203 -7.54 34.63 -2.33
C LEU A 203 -9.05 34.73 -2.62
N ASP A 204 -9.43 35.10 -3.84
CA ASP A 204 -10.83 35.31 -4.19
C ASP A 204 -11.57 33.96 -4.21
N PHE A 205 -10.96 32.90 -4.80
CA PHE A 205 -11.50 31.55 -4.74
C PHE A 205 -11.69 31.05 -3.28
N ILE A 206 -10.67 31.23 -2.43
CA ILE A 206 -10.72 30.82 -1.03
C ILE A 206 -11.79 31.57 -0.24
N ASN A 207 -12.02 32.86 -0.53
CA ASN A 207 -13.05 33.64 0.14
C ASN A 207 -14.48 33.19 -0.20
N ASP A 208 -14.68 32.60 -1.37
CA ASP A 208 -15.99 32.09 -1.80
C ASP A 208 -16.30 30.70 -1.24
N LEU A 209 -15.34 30.05 -0.58
CA LEU A 209 -15.55 28.76 0.06
C LEU A 209 -16.17 28.92 1.45
N ARG A 210 -17.41 28.42 1.59
CA ARG A 210 -18.10 28.42 2.89
C ARG A 210 -17.66 27.21 3.71
N THR A 211 -17.08 27.46 4.89
CA THR A 211 -16.86 26.42 5.89
C THR A 211 -18.14 26.08 6.64
N VAL A 212 -18.41 24.80 6.83
CA VAL A 212 -19.63 24.30 7.49
C VAL A 212 -19.30 23.35 8.62
N THR A 213 -20.27 23.20 9.53
CA THR A 213 -20.29 22.08 10.47
C THR A 213 -21.48 21.20 10.14
N TYR A 214 -21.31 19.88 10.23
CA TYR A 214 -22.34 18.92 9.87
C TYR A 214 -22.27 17.65 10.72
N LYS A 215 -23.27 16.80 10.60
CA LYS A 215 -23.26 15.41 11.03
C LYS A 215 -23.59 14.54 9.83
N TRP A 216 -23.06 13.33 9.82
CA TRP A 216 -23.41 12.35 8.81
C TRP A 216 -24.86 11.89 8.99
N LYS A 217 -25.55 11.69 7.91
CA LYS A 217 -26.86 11.06 7.86
C LYS A 217 -26.74 9.56 8.08
N ALA A 218 -27.82 8.91 8.50
CA ALA A 218 -27.93 7.46 8.43
C ALA A 218 -27.97 6.99 6.95
N PRO A 219 -27.49 5.77 6.63
CA PRO A 219 -27.57 5.23 5.27
C PRO A 219 -28.99 5.24 4.66
N SER A 220 -30.02 5.05 5.47
CA SER A 220 -31.43 5.14 5.02
C SER A 220 -31.90 6.55 4.60
N GLU A 221 -31.15 7.59 4.95
CA GLU A 221 -31.41 8.98 4.57
C GLU A 221 -30.55 9.42 3.36
N HIS A 222 -29.71 8.55 2.81
CA HIS A 222 -28.94 8.83 1.60
C HIS A 222 -29.85 8.77 0.36
N PRO A 223 -29.49 9.40 -0.76
CA PRO A 223 -30.15 9.17 -2.04
C PRO A 223 -30.12 7.69 -2.44
N GLU A 224 -31.22 7.16 -2.94
CA GLU A 224 -31.35 5.74 -3.32
C GLU A 224 -30.36 5.31 -4.41
N GLU A 225 -29.92 6.24 -5.27
CA GLU A 225 -28.92 6.00 -6.30
C GLU A 225 -27.48 5.89 -5.78
N PHE A 226 -27.23 6.21 -4.51
CA PHE A 226 -25.90 6.11 -3.92
C PHE A 226 -25.62 4.69 -3.42
N VAL A 227 -24.40 4.20 -3.66
CA VAL A 227 -23.95 2.88 -3.17
C VAL A 227 -24.05 2.76 -1.64
N SER A 228 -23.99 3.88 -0.93
CA SER A 228 -24.11 3.95 0.53
C SER A 228 -25.55 3.95 1.03
N TYR A 229 -26.57 3.93 0.16
CA TYR A 229 -27.97 3.82 0.58
C TYR A 229 -28.26 2.41 1.12
N ASN A 230 -28.89 2.36 2.28
CA ASN A 230 -29.41 1.13 2.87
C ASN A 230 -30.65 1.46 3.72
N ALA A 231 -31.83 1.04 3.26
CA ALA A 231 -33.11 1.34 3.92
C ALA A 231 -33.21 0.77 5.36
N ASP A 232 -32.45 -0.29 5.66
CA ASP A 232 -32.48 -0.97 6.97
C ASP A 232 -31.55 -0.32 8.00
N GLU A 233 -30.60 0.53 7.57
CA GLU A 233 -29.64 1.20 8.43
C GLU A 233 -30.11 2.61 8.80
N THR A 234 -30.85 2.72 9.90
CA THR A 234 -31.44 3.98 10.38
C THR A 234 -30.57 4.77 11.36
N GLU A 235 -29.41 4.23 11.74
CA GLU A 235 -28.45 4.87 12.64
C GLU A 235 -27.24 5.38 11.86
N ALA A 236 -26.81 6.60 12.10
CA ALA A 236 -25.59 7.14 11.52
C ALA A 236 -24.36 6.50 12.16
N ALA A 237 -23.40 6.05 11.34
CA ALA A 237 -22.14 5.46 11.82
C ALA A 237 -21.27 6.45 12.63
N HIS A 238 -21.44 7.76 12.40
CA HIS A 238 -20.71 8.83 13.06
C HIS A 238 -21.67 9.89 13.56
N THR A 239 -21.70 10.11 14.87
CA THR A 239 -22.59 11.08 15.54
C THR A 239 -21.88 12.38 15.92
N GLU A 240 -20.57 12.43 15.74
CA GLU A 240 -19.73 13.57 16.06
C GLU A 240 -20.01 14.76 15.13
N LYS A 241 -19.76 15.97 15.62
CA LYS A 241 -19.80 17.18 14.82
C LYS A 241 -18.56 17.26 13.93
N MET A 242 -18.76 17.28 12.64
CA MET A 242 -17.72 17.40 11.63
C MET A 242 -17.58 18.84 11.14
N TYR A 243 -16.42 19.16 10.57
CA TYR A 243 -16.10 20.46 9.96
C TYR A 243 -15.62 20.20 8.53
N GLY A 244 -16.07 20.99 7.57
CA GLY A 244 -15.68 20.78 6.18
C GLY A 244 -16.33 21.74 5.20
N PHE A 245 -16.33 21.33 3.94
CA PHE A 245 -17.02 21.99 2.83
C PHE A 245 -18.19 21.14 2.32
N ILE A 246 -19.09 21.77 1.58
CA ILE A 246 -20.09 21.09 0.76
C ILE A 246 -19.53 21.00 -0.67
N ALA A 247 -19.44 19.80 -1.22
CA ALA A 247 -18.79 19.57 -2.53
C ALA A 247 -19.48 20.36 -3.66
N GLN A 248 -20.80 20.49 -3.61
CA GLN A 248 -21.58 21.27 -4.59
C GLN A 248 -21.26 22.78 -4.50
N GLU A 249 -21.01 23.30 -3.30
CA GLU A 249 -20.63 24.71 -3.11
C GLU A 249 -19.19 24.97 -3.58
N VAL A 250 -18.28 24.01 -3.36
CA VAL A 250 -16.93 24.07 -3.94
C VAL A 250 -16.98 24.11 -5.47
N LYS A 251 -17.82 23.24 -6.07
CA LYS A 251 -18.03 23.25 -7.54
C LYS A 251 -18.56 24.59 -8.04
N ALA A 252 -19.54 25.17 -7.35
CA ALA A 252 -20.08 26.48 -7.70
C ALA A 252 -19.03 27.60 -7.62
N ALA A 253 -18.15 27.58 -6.61
CA ALA A 253 -17.03 28.49 -6.50
C ALA A 253 -16.04 28.30 -7.65
N MET A 254 -15.69 27.05 -7.99
CA MET A 254 -14.88 26.74 -9.16
C MET A 254 -15.46 27.35 -10.44
N ASP A 255 -16.77 27.17 -10.67
CA ASP A 255 -17.45 27.68 -11.86
C ASP A 255 -17.43 29.23 -11.90
N THR A 256 -17.61 29.90 -10.77
CA THR A 256 -17.52 31.36 -10.64
C THR A 256 -16.15 31.89 -11.06
N HIS A 257 -15.08 31.17 -10.71
CA HIS A 257 -13.70 31.54 -11.01
C HIS A 257 -13.15 30.92 -12.30
N ASN A 258 -13.99 30.24 -13.09
CA ASN A 258 -13.62 29.53 -14.32
C ASN A 258 -12.52 28.46 -14.10
N ILE A 259 -12.50 27.84 -12.93
CA ILE A 259 -11.58 26.75 -12.58
C ILE A 259 -12.19 25.43 -13.06
N THR A 260 -11.68 24.89 -14.17
CA THR A 260 -12.26 23.68 -14.80
C THR A 260 -11.56 22.39 -14.39
N ASP A 261 -10.35 22.46 -13.84
CA ASP A 261 -9.49 21.31 -13.56
C ASP A 261 -8.80 21.44 -12.20
N PHE A 262 -9.58 21.31 -11.15
CA PHE A 262 -9.07 21.34 -9.78
C PHE A 262 -9.27 19.98 -9.11
N ALA A 263 -8.17 19.28 -8.83
CA ALA A 263 -8.18 17.95 -8.22
C ALA A 263 -8.72 17.91 -6.76
N GLY A 264 -9.02 19.05 -6.17
CA GLY A 264 -9.65 19.14 -4.84
C GLY A 264 -11.14 18.80 -4.84
N TRP A 265 -11.78 18.76 -6.01
CA TRP A 265 -13.16 18.35 -6.20
C TRP A 265 -13.27 17.23 -7.25
N HIS A 266 -14.15 16.28 -7.03
CA HIS A 266 -14.42 15.19 -7.98
C HIS A 266 -15.87 14.72 -7.89
N SER A 267 -16.37 14.13 -8.99
CA SER A 267 -17.66 13.41 -9.08
C SER A 267 -17.39 11.96 -9.46
N ILE A 268 -18.14 11.04 -8.85
CA ILE A 268 -18.06 9.60 -9.11
C ILE A 268 -19.36 9.15 -9.77
N GLU A 269 -19.38 9.17 -11.11
CA GLU A 269 -20.56 8.83 -11.91
C GLU A 269 -21.03 7.38 -11.65
N SER A 270 -20.13 6.44 -11.40
CA SER A 270 -20.45 5.05 -11.06
C SER A 270 -21.13 4.89 -9.70
N GLN A 271 -21.20 5.95 -8.90
CA GLN A 271 -21.87 6.00 -7.60
C GLN A 271 -23.02 7.03 -7.57
N GLY A 272 -23.78 7.14 -8.67
CA GLY A 272 -24.94 8.06 -8.74
C GLY A 272 -24.55 9.54 -8.80
N GLY A 273 -23.35 9.88 -9.25
CA GLY A 273 -22.85 11.27 -9.29
C GLY A 273 -22.49 11.84 -7.91
N GLN A 274 -22.16 10.97 -6.95
CA GLN A 274 -21.69 11.39 -5.64
C GLN A 274 -20.45 12.26 -5.77
N GLN A 275 -20.45 13.43 -5.12
CA GLN A 275 -19.35 14.37 -5.16
C GLN A 275 -18.47 14.26 -3.92
N GLY A 276 -17.18 14.46 -4.08
CA GLY A 276 -16.17 14.36 -3.04
C GLY A 276 -15.19 15.53 -3.00
N ILE A 277 -14.55 15.70 -1.85
CA ILE A 277 -13.54 16.73 -1.60
C ILE A 277 -12.24 16.07 -1.15
N SER A 278 -11.14 16.42 -1.83
CA SER A 278 -9.77 16.10 -1.42
C SER A 278 -9.19 17.31 -0.69
N TYR A 279 -9.35 17.35 0.63
CA TYR A 279 -8.99 18.52 1.47
C TYR A 279 -7.51 18.93 1.35
N GLU A 280 -6.61 17.97 1.17
CA GLU A 280 -5.16 18.25 1.03
C GLU A 280 -4.85 19.13 -0.19
N MET A 281 -5.66 19.05 -1.23
CA MET A 281 -5.48 19.85 -2.45
C MET A 281 -5.73 21.34 -2.25
N PHE A 282 -6.38 21.73 -1.16
CA PHE A 282 -6.62 23.13 -0.82
C PHE A 282 -5.38 23.83 -0.19
N VAL A 283 -4.34 23.07 0.16
CA VAL A 283 -3.11 23.65 0.73
C VAL A 283 -2.45 24.64 -0.24
N MET A 284 -2.34 24.31 -1.52
CA MET A 284 -1.73 25.20 -2.50
C MET A 284 -2.57 26.46 -2.77
N PRO A 285 -3.90 26.39 -2.97
CA PRO A 285 -4.78 27.56 -2.95
C PRO A 285 -4.64 28.44 -1.69
N LEU A 286 -4.56 27.85 -0.51
CA LEU A 286 -4.35 28.60 0.75
C LEU A 286 -3.00 29.31 0.78
N VAL A 287 -1.92 28.64 0.36
CA VAL A 287 -0.59 29.27 0.24
C VAL A 287 -0.65 30.47 -0.71
N LYS A 288 -1.29 30.32 -1.86
CA LYS A 288 -1.47 31.42 -2.83
C LYS A 288 -2.30 32.56 -2.26
N ALA A 289 -3.42 32.25 -1.58
CA ALA A 289 -4.26 33.25 -0.94
C ALA A 289 -3.49 34.06 0.14
N VAL A 290 -2.66 33.41 0.94
CA VAL A 290 -1.80 34.07 1.94
C VAL A 290 -0.78 34.98 1.27
N GLN A 291 -0.15 34.54 0.16
CA GLN A 291 0.79 35.39 -0.61
C GLN A 291 0.10 36.64 -1.17
N GLU A 292 -1.09 36.51 -1.71
CA GLU A 292 -1.88 37.63 -2.24
C GLU A 292 -2.35 38.57 -1.12
N LEU A 293 -2.75 38.02 0.02
CA LEU A 293 -3.12 38.82 1.20
C LEU A 293 -1.92 39.59 1.73
N SER A 294 -0.74 38.97 1.84
CA SER A 294 0.49 39.62 2.23
C SER A 294 0.82 40.82 1.32
N ALA A 295 0.75 40.62 0.00
CA ALA A 295 0.99 41.68 -0.97
C ALA A 295 -0.04 42.83 -0.85
N LYS A 296 -1.32 42.53 -0.56
CA LYS A 296 -2.34 43.56 -0.28
C LYS A 296 -2.04 44.32 1.00
N VAL A 297 -1.58 43.67 2.05
CA VAL A 297 -1.18 44.33 3.31
C VAL A 297 0.00 45.29 3.09
N ASP A 298 1.06 44.83 2.41
CA ASP A 298 2.24 45.65 2.09
C ASP A 298 1.87 46.90 1.29
N ALA A 299 0.96 46.75 0.31
CA ALA A 299 0.44 47.90 -0.45
C ALA A 299 -0.32 48.89 0.42
N LEU A 300 -1.22 48.41 1.30
CA LEU A 300 -1.98 49.23 2.22
C LEU A 300 -1.08 49.96 3.25
N GLU A 301 -0.03 49.32 3.74
CA GLU A 301 0.96 49.93 4.64
C GLU A 301 1.73 51.05 3.94
N THR A 302 2.08 50.82 2.67
CA THR A 302 2.73 51.84 1.83
C THR A 302 1.81 53.07 1.64
N GLU A 303 0.54 52.81 1.28
CA GLU A 303 -0.46 53.88 1.11
C GLU A 303 -0.73 54.61 2.40
N ASN A 304 -0.85 53.92 3.55
CA ASN A 304 -1.03 54.49 4.87
C ASN A 304 0.15 55.43 5.24
N THR A 305 1.37 55.01 4.95
CA THR A 305 2.57 55.81 5.19
C THR A 305 2.57 57.08 4.34
N ALA A 306 2.17 56.97 3.07
CA ALA A 306 2.05 58.13 2.19
C ALA A 306 0.94 59.09 2.65
N ILE A 307 -0.22 58.57 3.09
CA ILE A 307 -1.33 59.39 3.64
C ILE A 307 -0.89 60.12 4.89
N LYS A 308 -0.21 59.42 5.82
CA LYS A 308 0.32 60.07 7.06
C LYS A 308 1.29 61.18 6.72
N ALA A 309 2.25 60.99 5.85
CA ALA A 309 3.18 62.02 5.42
C ALA A 309 2.48 63.23 4.78
N ARG A 310 1.39 63.03 4.03
CA ARG A 310 0.57 64.13 3.49
C ARG A 310 -0.20 64.85 4.57
N LEU A 311 -0.72 64.14 5.58
CA LEU A 311 -1.43 64.74 6.71
C LEU A 311 -0.48 65.60 7.52
N ASP A 312 0.70 65.10 7.87
CA ASP A 312 1.74 65.80 8.60
C ASP A 312 2.16 67.13 7.87
N ALA A 313 2.27 67.04 6.52
CA ALA A 313 2.58 68.21 5.70
C ALA A 313 1.45 69.28 5.68
N LEU A 314 0.19 68.84 5.76
CA LEU A 314 -0.96 69.75 5.85
C LEU A 314 -1.14 70.38 7.23
N GLU A 315 -0.74 69.70 8.28
CA GLU A 315 -0.78 70.23 9.67
C GLU A 315 0.39 71.19 9.98
N ALA A 316 1.47 71.09 9.22
CA ALA A 316 2.67 71.93 9.37
C ALA A 316 2.62 73.26 8.56
N GLY A 317 1.67 73.44 7.67
CA GLY A 317 1.49 74.64 6.81
C GLY A 317 0.30 75.45 7.22
#